data_aac15f98cde6ff3335ebf04d970f334c
#
_entry.id   aac15f98cde6ff3335ebf04d970f334c
#
_cell.length_a   1.000
_cell.length_b   1.000
_cell.length_c   1.000
_cell.angle_alpha   90.00
_cell.angle_beta   90.00
_cell.angle_gamma   90.00
#
_symmetry.space_group_name_H-M   'P 1'
#
loop_
_entity.id
_entity.type
_entity.pdbx_description
1 polymer ?
#
loop_
_entity_poly.entity_id
_entity_poly.type
_entity_poly.pdbx_seq_one_letter_code
_entity_poly.pdbx_strand_id
1 'polypeptide(L)'
;LGITVTNTSVDNVPADADVVVCQYILQDRAVKSAPQARLVAIGNFLQDPNLDTFYAELEGRANATSAPAPEVKEEKKAKKAVLKKEGIKTGLKSVDKETAIRAAGQLLCDLGFANEDYIQAMVDRENMVSTYMGMGVAIPHGTSNSKETVKKSGIVVMQYPEGVDFGDEKAYLVIGIAGVGDEHLEILGNIVASLEDEELLETLKKNADVDTIMKTFG
;
A
#
# COMPACT_ATOMS: atom_id res chain seq x y z
N LEU A 1 -11.16 14.15 -27.69
CA LEU A 1 -11.42 14.75 -26.38
C LEU A 1 -10.14 15.43 -25.89
N GLY A 2 -10.17 16.77 -25.73
CA GLY A 2 -9.01 17.55 -25.23
C GLY A 2 -8.91 17.43 -23.71
N ILE A 3 -8.56 16.24 -23.21
CA ILE A 3 -8.40 15.96 -21.76
C ILE A 3 -6.92 15.99 -21.43
N THR A 4 -6.54 16.78 -20.43
CA THR A 4 -5.19 16.75 -19.86
C THR A 4 -5.23 15.90 -18.61
N VAL A 5 -4.37 14.89 -18.53
CA VAL A 5 -4.23 14.02 -17.36
C VAL A 5 -2.90 14.33 -16.67
N THR A 6 -2.97 14.62 -15.37
CA THR A 6 -1.79 14.88 -14.54
C THR A 6 -1.75 13.89 -13.38
N ASN A 7 -0.63 13.21 -13.18
CA ASN A 7 -0.38 12.39 -12.02
C ASN A 7 0.35 13.23 -10.95
N THR A 8 -0.23 13.30 -9.76
CA THR A 8 0.32 14.12 -8.66
C THR A 8 -0.01 13.50 -7.31
N SER A 9 0.66 13.92 -6.24
CA SER A 9 0.27 13.54 -4.90
C SER A 9 -1.07 14.20 -4.53
N VAL A 10 -1.83 13.56 -3.64
CA VAL A 10 -3.16 14.04 -3.22
C VAL A 10 -3.14 15.46 -2.66
N ASP A 11 -2.03 15.87 -2.02
CA ASP A 11 -1.89 17.19 -1.42
C ASP A 11 -1.47 18.28 -2.42
N ASN A 12 -1.02 17.88 -3.61
CA ASN A 12 -0.58 18.77 -4.68
C ASN A 12 -1.53 18.78 -5.88
N VAL A 13 -2.78 18.35 -5.69
CA VAL A 13 -3.79 18.43 -6.74
C VAL A 13 -4.01 19.88 -7.13
N PRO A 14 -3.95 20.25 -8.43
CA PRO A 14 -4.25 21.61 -8.86
C PRO A 14 -5.65 22.04 -8.42
N ALA A 15 -5.77 23.25 -7.88
CA ALA A 15 -7.06 23.78 -7.39
C ALA A 15 -8.11 23.98 -8.50
N ASP A 16 -7.69 24.03 -9.75
CA ASP A 16 -8.49 24.15 -10.97
C ASP A 16 -8.74 22.80 -11.67
N ALA A 17 -8.45 21.68 -11.01
CA ALA A 17 -8.78 20.37 -11.53
C ALA A 17 -10.29 20.18 -11.67
N ASP A 18 -10.76 19.74 -12.84
CA ASP A 18 -12.16 19.44 -13.08
C ASP A 18 -12.58 18.12 -12.42
N VAL A 19 -11.68 17.12 -12.45
CA VAL A 19 -11.91 15.77 -11.91
C VAL A 19 -10.67 15.28 -11.21
N VAL A 20 -10.87 14.65 -10.04
CA VAL A 20 -9.83 13.95 -9.29
C VAL A 20 -10.21 12.47 -9.18
N VAL A 21 -9.36 11.61 -9.69
CA VAL A 21 -9.49 10.15 -9.51
C VAL A 21 -8.49 9.72 -8.46
N CYS A 22 -8.97 9.17 -7.35
CA CYS A 22 -8.12 8.71 -6.26
C CYS A 22 -8.68 7.44 -5.60
N GLN A 23 -7.86 6.75 -4.82
CA GLN A 23 -8.34 5.66 -3.99
C GLN A 23 -9.29 6.16 -2.89
N TYR A 24 -10.25 5.32 -2.47
CA TYR A 24 -11.22 5.66 -1.42
C TYR A 24 -10.58 6.22 -0.15
N ILE A 25 -9.43 5.66 0.26
CA ILE A 25 -8.72 6.07 1.47
C ILE A 25 -8.14 7.50 1.39
N LEU A 26 -8.02 8.07 0.20
CA LEU A 26 -7.49 9.41 -0.03
C LEU A 26 -8.58 10.44 -0.31
N GLN A 27 -9.86 10.04 -0.33
CA GLN A 27 -10.96 10.91 -0.77
C GLN A 27 -11.08 12.19 0.08
N ASP A 28 -10.96 12.10 1.39
CA ASP A 28 -11.07 13.25 2.28
C ASP A 28 -9.95 14.28 2.08
N ARG A 29 -8.74 13.79 1.78
CA ARG A 29 -7.60 14.63 1.44
C ARG A 29 -7.77 15.24 0.05
N ALA A 30 -8.22 14.46 -0.92
CA ALA A 30 -8.49 14.93 -2.28
C ALA A 30 -9.55 16.05 -2.29
N VAL A 31 -10.63 15.89 -1.53
CA VAL A 31 -11.67 16.95 -1.38
C VAL A 31 -11.10 18.22 -0.75
N LYS A 32 -10.18 18.10 0.21
CA LYS A 32 -9.53 19.28 0.82
C LYS A 32 -8.61 20.00 -0.17
N SER A 33 -7.89 19.27 -1.00
CA SER A 33 -6.95 19.84 -1.98
C SER A 33 -7.64 20.46 -3.19
N ALA A 34 -8.74 19.88 -3.66
CA ALA A 34 -9.50 20.35 -4.80
C ALA A 34 -11.02 20.29 -4.52
N PRO A 35 -11.56 21.18 -3.67
CA PRO A 35 -12.95 21.12 -3.23
C PRO A 35 -13.98 21.38 -4.34
N GLN A 36 -13.56 21.94 -5.48
CA GLN A 36 -14.40 22.20 -6.65
C GLN A 36 -14.39 21.05 -7.65
N ALA A 37 -13.43 20.12 -7.54
CA ALA A 37 -13.28 19.02 -8.47
C ALA A 37 -14.35 17.95 -8.26
N ARG A 38 -14.81 17.34 -9.34
CA ARG A 38 -15.58 16.10 -9.25
C ARG A 38 -14.66 14.98 -8.77
N LEU A 39 -15.01 14.37 -7.66
CA LEU A 39 -14.26 13.23 -7.12
C LEU A 39 -14.76 11.91 -7.71
N VAL A 40 -13.84 11.09 -8.22
CA VAL A 40 -14.06 9.70 -8.61
C VAL A 40 -13.20 8.83 -7.68
N ALA A 41 -13.80 8.39 -6.59
CA ALA A 41 -13.12 7.52 -5.64
C ALA A 41 -13.21 6.07 -6.12
N ILE A 42 -12.09 5.36 -6.09
CA ILE A 42 -11.94 4.00 -6.61
C ILE A 42 -11.25 3.09 -5.61
N GLY A 43 -11.60 1.81 -5.63
CA GLY A 43 -10.93 0.78 -4.84
C GLY A 43 -9.71 0.20 -5.56
N ASN A 44 -9.82 0.06 -6.88
CA ASN A 44 -8.77 -0.54 -7.71
C ASN A 44 -8.67 0.18 -9.06
N PHE A 45 -7.47 0.64 -9.43
CA PHE A 45 -7.22 1.31 -10.71
C PHE A 45 -7.36 0.40 -11.94
N LEU A 46 -7.31 -0.92 -11.77
CA LEU A 46 -7.39 -1.86 -12.90
C LEU A 46 -8.83 -2.28 -13.21
N GLN A 47 -9.70 -2.28 -12.21
CA GLN A 47 -11.09 -2.69 -12.37
C GLN A 47 -11.94 -2.07 -11.25
N ASP A 48 -12.69 -1.03 -11.56
CA ASP A 48 -13.57 -0.37 -10.61
C ASP A 48 -14.82 0.16 -11.31
N PRO A 49 -16.02 -0.16 -10.82
CA PRO A 49 -17.28 0.28 -11.44
C PRO A 49 -17.41 1.81 -11.57
N ASN A 50 -16.84 2.58 -10.64
CA ASN A 50 -16.87 4.04 -10.71
C ASN A 50 -15.95 4.56 -11.83
N LEU A 51 -14.80 3.90 -12.02
CA LEU A 51 -13.89 4.22 -13.11
C LEU A 51 -14.49 3.85 -14.47
N ASP A 52 -15.12 2.68 -14.57
CA ASP A 52 -15.80 2.23 -15.79
C ASP A 52 -16.96 3.17 -16.14
N THR A 53 -17.74 3.59 -15.15
CA THR A 53 -18.81 4.57 -15.33
C THR A 53 -18.27 5.92 -15.81
N PHE A 54 -17.18 6.39 -15.19
CA PHE A 54 -16.53 7.63 -15.58
C PHE A 54 -15.99 7.59 -17.02
N TYR A 55 -15.36 6.50 -17.42
CA TYR A 55 -14.93 6.31 -18.80
C TYR A 55 -16.09 6.25 -19.79
N ALA A 56 -17.17 5.56 -19.44
CA ALA A 56 -18.38 5.52 -20.26
C ALA A 56 -19.00 6.91 -20.46
N GLU A 57 -19.02 7.74 -19.41
CA GLU A 57 -19.45 9.14 -19.48
C GLU A 57 -18.56 9.96 -20.41
N LEU A 58 -17.22 9.82 -20.31
CA LEU A 58 -16.26 10.51 -21.17
C LEU A 58 -16.42 10.11 -22.64
N GLU A 59 -16.78 8.87 -22.91
CA GLU A 59 -17.02 8.37 -24.26
C GLU A 59 -18.41 8.76 -24.80
N GLY A 60 -19.24 9.45 -24.02
CA GLY A 60 -20.61 9.83 -24.40
C GLY A 60 -21.58 8.65 -24.47
N ARG A 61 -21.27 7.54 -23.82
CA ARG A 61 -22.06 6.30 -23.82
C ARG A 61 -23.01 6.18 -22.63
N ALA A 62 -22.92 7.10 -21.65
CA ALA A 62 -23.75 7.02 -20.47
C ALA A 62 -25.00 7.88 -20.58
N ASN A 63 -26.15 7.25 -20.64
CA ASN A 63 -27.36 7.80 -20.01
C ASN A 63 -27.12 7.74 -18.49
N ALA A 64 -26.56 8.80 -17.94
CA ALA A 64 -26.20 8.87 -16.53
C ALA A 64 -27.48 8.88 -15.67
N THR A 65 -27.88 7.74 -15.16
CA THR A 65 -28.55 7.71 -13.86
C THR A 65 -27.43 7.82 -12.82
N SER A 66 -27.39 8.96 -12.16
CA SER A 66 -26.54 9.16 -10.98
C SER A 66 -26.90 8.10 -9.96
N ALA A 67 -26.10 7.04 -9.88
CA ALA A 67 -26.15 6.15 -8.75
C ALA A 67 -25.68 6.95 -7.52
N PRO A 68 -26.45 6.96 -6.42
CA PRO A 68 -25.97 7.51 -5.17
C PRO A 68 -24.68 6.80 -4.82
N ALA A 69 -23.73 7.52 -4.23
CA ALA A 69 -22.50 6.96 -3.68
C ALA A 69 -22.87 5.65 -2.95
N PRO A 70 -22.21 4.52 -3.25
CA PRO A 70 -22.51 3.31 -2.54
C PRO A 70 -22.31 3.60 -1.06
N GLU A 71 -23.41 3.50 -0.29
CA GLU A 71 -23.32 3.41 1.15
C GLU A 71 -22.24 2.38 1.44
N VAL A 72 -21.30 2.75 2.29
CA VAL A 72 -20.30 1.86 2.84
C VAL A 72 -21.08 0.66 3.39
N LYS A 73 -21.24 -0.38 2.56
CA LYS A 73 -21.62 -1.68 3.08
C LYS A 73 -20.40 -2.15 3.85
N GLU A 74 -20.43 -1.90 5.14
CA GLU A 74 -19.70 -2.77 6.05
C GLU A 74 -19.91 -4.21 5.60
N GLU A 75 -18.77 -4.95 5.66
CA GLU A 75 -18.72 -6.39 5.54
C GLU A 75 -18.36 -6.97 4.16
N LYS A 76 -17.08 -6.89 3.85
CA LYS A 76 -16.31 -8.12 3.87
C LYS A 76 -15.15 -7.87 4.82
N LYS A 77 -15.13 -8.54 5.98
CA LYS A 77 -13.90 -8.68 6.78
C LYS A 77 -12.82 -9.12 5.81
N ALA A 78 -12.01 -8.16 5.37
CA ALA A 78 -10.81 -8.44 4.63
C ALA A 78 -10.10 -9.55 5.38
N LYS A 79 -9.73 -10.64 4.72
CA LYS A 79 -8.88 -11.65 5.36
C LYS A 79 -7.60 -10.93 5.71
N LYS A 80 -7.42 -10.60 6.99
CA LYS A 80 -6.19 -9.98 7.46
C LYS A 80 -5.02 -10.83 6.99
N ALA A 81 -3.99 -10.19 6.44
CA ALA A 81 -2.76 -10.87 6.10
C ALA A 81 -2.27 -11.64 7.32
N VAL A 82 -1.79 -12.86 7.11
CA VAL A 82 -1.30 -13.66 8.23
C VAL A 82 0.03 -13.07 8.69
N LEU A 83 0.01 -12.35 9.81
CA LEU A 83 1.21 -11.95 10.54
C LEU A 83 1.44 -12.97 11.67
N LYS A 84 2.64 -13.53 11.74
CA LYS A 84 3.07 -14.40 12.83
C LYS A 84 4.03 -13.66 13.74
N LYS A 85 4.07 -13.98 15.03
CA LYS A 85 5.03 -13.38 15.98
C LYS A 85 6.49 -13.54 15.53
N GLU A 86 6.82 -14.68 14.95
CA GLU A 86 8.15 -14.98 14.41
C GLU A 86 8.51 -14.08 13.21
N GLY A 87 7.49 -13.53 12.52
CA GLY A 87 7.62 -12.59 11.40
C GLY A 87 7.84 -11.14 11.84
N ILE A 88 7.93 -10.87 13.14
CA ILE A 88 8.20 -9.54 13.67
C ILE A 88 9.62 -9.49 14.22
N LYS A 89 10.40 -8.52 13.75
CA LYS A 89 11.76 -8.24 14.22
C LYS A 89 11.86 -6.78 14.63
N THR A 90 12.20 -6.53 15.88
CA THR A 90 12.30 -5.17 16.44
C THR A 90 13.72 -4.84 16.85
N GLY A 91 14.06 -3.55 16.90
CA GLY A 91 15.36 -3.07 17.37
C GLY A 91 16.52 -3.48 16.47
N LEU A 92 16.30 -3.66 15.16
CA LEU A 92 17.33 -4.05 14.21
C LEU A 92 18.31 -2.90 13.97
N LYS A 93 19.59 -3.23 13.77
CA LYS A 93 20.60 -2.27 13.36
C LYS A 93 20.33 -1.85 11.91
N SER A 94 20.59 -0.57 11.62
CA SER A 94 20.52 -0.06 10.26
C SER A 94 21.44 -0.82 9.31
N VAL A 95 20.93 -1.08 8.11
CA VAL A 95 21.61 -1.74 7.00
C VAL A 95 21.31 -0.97 5.71
N ASP A 96 21.92 -1.36 4.59
CA ASP A 96 21.52 -0.81 3.29
C ASP A 96 20.13 -1.33 2.86
N LYS A 97 19.51 -0.62 1.94
CA LYS A 97 18.17 -0.89 1.42
C LYS A 97 18.01 -2.33 0.89
N GLU A 98 18.92 -2.76 0.04
CA GLU A 98 18.84 -4.08 -0.56
C GLU A 98 18.95 -5.19 0.51
N THR A 99 19.84 -5.03 1.48
CA THR A 99 19.97 -5.94 2.61
C THR A 99 18.69 -6.01 3.43
N ALA A 100 18.02 -4.88 3.70
CA ALA A 100 16.74 -4.86 4.41
C ALA A 100 15.64 -5.58 3.64
N ILE A 101 15.55 -5.36 2.32
CA ILE A 101 14.57 -6.01 1.44
C ILE A 101 14.82 -7.52 1.39
N ARG A 102 16.07 -7.94 1.20
CA ARG A 102 16.45 -9.37 1.19
C ARG A 102 16.16 -10.04 2.52
N ALA A 103 16.42 -9.36 3.63
CA ALA A 103 16.11 -9.90 4.96
C ALA A 103 14.59 -10.08 5.18
N ALA A 104 13.78 -9.13 4.72
CA ALA A 104 12.32 -9.27 4.75
C ALA A 104 11.83 -10.43 3.85
N GLY A 105 12.39 -10.55 2.64
CA GLY A 105 12.11 -11.66 1.74
C GLY A 105 12.52 -13.02 2.32
N GLN A 106 13.70 -13.12 2.93
CA GLN A 106 14.14 -14.33 3.59
C GLN A 106 13.20 -14.74 4.72
N LEU A 107 12.75 -13.77 5.53
CA LEU A 107 11.81 -14.04 6.62
C LEU A 107 10.44 -14.52 6.10
N LEU A 108 9.97 -14.00 4.96
CA LEU A 108 8.77 -14.51 4.27
C LEU A 108 8.96 -15.97 3.82
N CYS A 109 10.14 -16.30 3.29
CA CYS A 109 10.48 -17.67 2.87
C CYS A 109 10.55 -18.63 4.07
N ASP A 110 11.24 -18.24 5.14
CA ASP A 110 11.41 -19.04 6.36
C ASP A 110 10.05 -19.35 7.01
N LEU A 111 9.09 -18.44 6.93
CA LEU A 111 7.73 -18.63 7.42
C LEU A 111 6.81 -19.38 6.44
N GLY A 112 7.33 -19.72 5.27
CA GLY A 112 6.64 -20.49 4.26
C GLY A 112 5.57 -19.71 3.48
N PHE A 113 5.68 -18.38 3.40
CA PHE A 113 4.81 -17.55 2.58
C PHE A 113 5.24 -17.52 1.11
N ALA A 114 6.55 -17.63 0.82
CA ALA A 114 7.10 -17.61 -0.51
C ALA A 114 8.25 -18.63 -0.66
N ASN A 115 8.77 -18.81 -1.87
CA ASN A 115 10.03 -19.50 -2.12
C ASN A 115 11.18 -18.48 -2.28
N GLU A 116 12.43 -18.97 -2.38
CA GLU A 116 13.63 -18.11 -2.42
C GLU A 116 13.70 -17.18 -3.64
N ASP A 117 13.08 -17.57 -4.77
CA ASP A 117 13.05 -16.72 -5.98
C ASP A 117 12.28 -15.42 -5.75
N TYR A 118 11.39 -15.41 -4.75
CA TYR A 118 10.64 -14.22 -4.36
C TYR A 118 11.52 -13.09 -3.84
N ILE A 119 12.64 -13.42 -3.19
CA ILE A 119 13.60 -12.45 -2.65
C ILE A 119 14.15 -11.55 -3.77
N GLN A 120 14.58 -12.17 -4.87
CA GLN A 120 15.07 -11.39 -6.01
C GLN A 120 13.96 -10.58 -6.66
N ALA A 121 12.75 -11.12 -6.76
CA ALA A 121 11.61 -10.39 -7.29
C ALA A 121 11.25 -9.14 -6.46
N MET A 122 11.45 -9.17 -5.14
CA MET A 122 11.27 -8.00 -4.26
C MET A 122 12.34 -6.93 -4.55
N VAL A 123 13.58 -7.31 -4.75
CA VAL A 123 14.67 -6.39 -5.12
C VAL A 123 14.43 -5.80 -6.51
N ASP A 124 14.03 -6.61 -7.47
CA ASP A 124 13.72 -6.16 -8.83
C ASP A 124 12.56 -5.16 -8.83
N ARG A 125 11.54 -5.40 -8.00
CA ARG A 125 10.40 -4.49 -7.83
C ARG A 125 10.81 -3.13 -7.27
N GLU A 126 11.67 -3.11 -6.26
CA GLU A 126 12.22 -1.88 -5.69
C GLU A 126 13.05 -1.09 -6.73
N ASN A 127 13.81 -1.81 -7.56
CA ASN A 127 14.64 -1.18 -8.62
C ASN A 127 13.79 -0.56 -9.74
N MET A 128 12.57 -1.05 -9.97
CA MET A 128 11.64 -0.45 -10.94
C MET A 128 11.03 0.85 -10.41
N VAL A 129 10.50 0.82 -9.21
CA VAL A 129 9.88 1.95 -8.51
C VAL A 129 10.01 1.69 -7.03
N SER A 130 10.48 2.67 -6.27
CA SER A 130 10.65 2.52 -4.83
C SER A 130 9.37 2.06 -4.14
N THR A 131 9.51 1.13 -3.22
CA THR A 131 8.44 0.64 -2.36
C THR A 131 8.32 1.46 -1.07
N TYR A 132 9.10 2.53 -0.94
CA TYR A 132 8.93 3.50 0.13
C TYR A 132 7.64 4.29 -0.08
N MET A 133 6.76 4.27 0.92
CA MET A 133 5.44 4.90 0.81
C MET A 133 5.35 6.26 1.52
N GLY A 134 6.44 6.75 2.07
CA GLY A 134 6.43 7.93 2.94
C GLY A 134 6.31 7.58 4.42
N MET A 135 6.31 8.59 5.28
CA MET A 135 6.07 8.47 6.72
C MET A 135 7.05 7.54 7.47
N GLY A 136 8.19 7.21 6.86
CA GLY A 136 9.16 6.30 7.44
C GLY A 136 8.83 4.81 7.27
N VAL A 137 8.01 4.46 6.28
CA VAL A 137 7.55 3.08 6.03
C VAL A 137 7.90 2.66 4.61
N ALA A 138 8.47 1.48 4.45
CA ALA A 138 8.64 0.80 3.18
C ALA A 138 7.86 -0.53 3.18
N ILE A 139 7.32 -0.88 2.03
CA ILE A 139 6.46 -2.06 1.82
C ILE A 139 6.99 -2.95 0.70
N PRO A 140 8.21 -3.51 0.83
CA PRO A 140 8.77 -4.34 -0.22
C PRO A 140 7.89 -5.57 -0.50
N HIS A 141 7.64 -5.79 -1.79
CA HIS A 141 6.84 -6.90 -2.32
C HIS A 141 7.36 -7.29 -3.69
N GLY A 142 6.97 -8.46 -4.21
CA GLY A 142 7.44 -8.95 -5.50
C GLY A 142 6.79 -8.27 -6.70
N THR A 143 7.34 -8.50 -7.87
CA THR A 143 6.79 -8.07 -9.15
C THR A 143 5.51 -8.86 -9.50
N SER A 144 4.71 -8.34 -10.44
CA SER A 144 3.51 -9.03 -10.94
C SER A 144 3.82 -10.42 -11.51
N ASN A 145 5.01 -10.61 -12.05
CA ASN A 145 5.45 -11.88 -12.65
C ASN A 145 5.91 -12.90 -11.61
N SER A 146 6.06 -12.52 -10.35
CA SER A 146 6.51 -13.41 -9.27
C SER A 146 5.36 -14.08 -8.50
N LYS A 147 4.13 -14.01 -9.00
CA LYS A 147 2.94 -14.59 -8.33
C LYS A 147 3.07 -16.09 -8.06
N GLU A 148 3.73 -16.83 -8.95
CA GLU A 148 3.95 -18.27 -8.81
C GLU A 148 4.96 -18.63 -7.69
N THR A 149 5.77 -17.67 -7.26
CA THR A 149 6.72 -17.87 -6.16
C THR A 149 6.10 -17.69 -4.78
N VAL A 150 4.88 -17.12 -4.71
CA VAL A 150 4.11 -16.95 -3.48
C VAL A 150 3.27 -18.20 -3.20
N LYS A 151 3.44 -18.78 -2.03
CA LYS A 151 2.72 -19.99 -1.60
C LYS A 151 1.42 -19.67 -0.86
N LYS A 152 1.43 -18.60 -0.07
CA LYS A 152 0.28 -18.09 0.69
C LYS A 152 0.51 -16.64 1.10
N SER A 153 -0.59 -15.93 1.32
CA SER A 153 -0.53 -14.54 1.74
C SER A 153 -0.04 -14.40 3.18
N GLY A 154 0.81 -13.41 3.40
CA GLY A 154 1.35 -13.07 4.70
C GLY A 154 2.24 -11.86 4.66
N ILE A 155 2.53 -11.34 5.84
CA ILE A 155 3.41 -10.19 6.03
C ILE A 155 4.48 -10.47 7.09
N VAL A 156 5.57 -9.75 7.00
CA VAL A 156 6.61 -9.66 8.03
C VAL A 156 6.88 -8.19 8.33
N VAL A 157 7.21 -7.86 9.57
CA VAL A 157 7.46 -6.48 10.00
C VAL A 157 8.85 -6.41 10.63
N MET A 158 9.70 -5.57 10.06
CA MET A 158 11.06 -5.34 10.54
C MET A 158 11.21 -3.88 10.95
N GLN A 159 11.56 -3.64 12.21
CA GLN A 159 11.76 -2.31 12.76
C GLN A 159 13.26 -1.99 12.85
N TYR A 160 13.61 -0.85 12.29
CA TYR A 160 14.96 -0.27 12.30
C TYR A 160 14.92 1.11 12.98
N PRO A 161 15.16 1.21 14.29
CA PRO A 161 15.01 2.50 15.01
C PRO A 161 15.92 3.63 14.49
N GLU A 162 17.06 3.30 13.88
CA GLU A 162 17.97 4.26 13.23
C GLU A 162 17.63 4.52 11.76
N GLY A 163 16.67 3.77 11.22
CA GLY A 163 16.20 3.83 9.84
C GLY A 163 17.14 3.17 8.83
N VAL A 164 16.59 2.83 7.69
CA VAL A 164 17.25 2.31 6.48
C VAL A 164 17.07 3.34 5.38
N ASP A 165 18.12 3.74 4.67
CA ASP A 165 18.04 4.71 3.58
C ASP A 165 17.32 4.12 2.37
N PHE A 166 16.18 4.73 1.99
CA PHE A 166 15.40 4.35 0.79
C PHE A 166 15.50 5.39 -0.33
N GLY A 167 16.55 6.18 -0.34
CA GLY A 167 16.80 7.29 -1.24
C GLY A 167 16.89 8.59 -0.45
N ASP A 168 15.98 9.53 -0.69
CA ASP A 168 16.00 10.83 0.00
C ASP A 168 15.50 10.74 1.46
N GLU A 169 14.83 9.65 1.83
CA GLU A 169 14.23 9.48 3.15
C GLU A 169 14.55 8.10 3.75
N LYS A 170 14.35 7.98 5.07
CA LYS A 170 14.58 6.75 5.82
C LYS A 170 13.30 5.98 6.12
N ALA A 171 13.32 4.66 5.90
CA ALA A 171 12.32 3.74 6.40
C ALA A 171 12.72 3.20 7.79
N TYR A 172 11.86 3.39 8.76
CA TYR A 172 12.00 2.84 10.12
C TYR A 172 11.23 1.52 10.27
N LEU A 173 10.20 1.36 9.44
CA LEU A 173 9.46 0.11 9.30
C LEU A 173 9.61 -0.42 7.88
N VAL A 174 10.06 -1.65 7.76
CA VAL A 174 10.12 -2.40 6.52
C VAL A 174 9.13 -3.56 6.61
N ILE A 175 8.03 -3.48 5.90
CA ILE A 175 6.94 -4.46 5.93
C ILE A 175 6.99 -5.28 4.66
N GLY A 176 7.58 -6.47 4.73
CA GLY A 176 7.63 -7.41 3.60
C GLY A 176 6.26 -8.05 3.38
N ILE A 177 5.80 -8.08 2.13
CA ILE A 177 4.47 -8.58 1.77
C ILE A 177 4.59 -9.71 0.75
N ALA A 178 3.92 -10.83 1.01
CA ALA A 178 3.62 -11.88 0.05
C ALA A 178 2.09 -11.97 -0.08
N GLY A 179 1.56 -11.87 -1.29
CA GLY A 179 0.13 -11.93 -1.55
C GLY A 179 -0.20 -12.85 -2.72
N VAL A 180 -1.14 -13.78 -2.51
CA VAL A 180 -1.63 -14.66 -3.57
C VAL A 180 -2.67 -13.94 -4.41
N GLY A 181 -2.51 -13.94 -5.72
CA GLY A 181 -3.44 -13.27 -6.63
C GLY A 181 -3.53 -11.77 -6.36
N ASP A 182 -4.74 -11.28 -6.11
CA ASP A 182 -4.99 -9.86 -5.85
C ASP A 182 -5.04 -9.52 -4.34
N GLU A 183 -4.83 -10.51 -3.45
CA GLU A 183 -4.82 -10.30 -2.00
C GLU A 183 -3.72 -9.31 -1.55
N HIS A 184 -2.65 -9.15 -2.34
CA HIS A 184 -1.60 -8.18 -2.03
C HIS A 184 -2.11 -6.72 -1.99
N LEU A 185 -3.08 -6.36 -2.83
CA LEU A 185 -3.68 -5.01 -2.84
C LEU A 185 -4.52 -4.77 -1.59
N GLU A 186 -5.24 -5.80 -1.15
CA GLU A 186 -6.03 -5.76 0.07
C GLU A 186 -5.13 -5.63 1.31
N ILE A 187 -4.02 -6.38 1.35
CA ILE A 187 -3.01 -6.30 2.39
C ILE A 187 -2.40 -4.89 2.46
N LEU A 188 -2.04 -4.33 1.30
CA LEU A 188 -1.51 -2.96 1.20
C LEU A 188 -2.50 -1.93 1.77
N GLY A 189 -3.78 -2.01 1.37
CA GLY A 189 -4.83 -1.14 1.88
C GLY A 189 -4.99 -1.22 3.40
N ASN A 190 -4.96 -2.41 3.97
CA ASN A 190 -5.06 -2.63 5.41
C ASN A 190 -3.84 -2.07 6.16
N ILE A 191 -2.63 -2.22 5.62
CA ILE A 191 -1.41 -1.63 6.20
C ILE A 191 -1.53 -0.12 6.22
N VAL A 192 -1.90 0.51 5.11
CA VAL A 192 -2.05 1.97 5.01
C VAL A 192 -3.06 2.48 6.03
N ALA A 193 -4.25 1.86 6.10
CA ALA A 193 -5.28 2.24 7.07
C ALA A 193 -4.81 2.10 8.53
N SER A 194 -3.96 1.10 8.81
CA SER A 194 -3.40 0.90 10.16
C SER A 194 -2.34 1.94 10.54
N LEU A 195 -1.83 2.71 9.58
CA LEU A 195 -0.78 3.72 9.78
C LEU A 195 -1.33 5.17 9.78
N GLU A 196 -2.64 5.37 9.73
CA GLU A 196 -3.26 6.70 9.75
C GLU A 196 -3.11 7.43 11.11
N ASP A 197 -2.92 6.67 12.18
CA ASP A 197 -2.67 7.23 13.53
C ASP A 197 -1.18 7.61 13.66
N GLU A 198 -0.89 8.90 13.62
CA GLU A 198 0.47 9.44 13.69
C GLU A 198 1.18 9.09 15.00
N GLU A 199 0.48 9.07 16.14
CA GLU A 199 1.07 8.74 17.44
C GLU A 199 1.46 7.26 17.50
N LEU A 200 0.57 6.39 17.02
CA LEU A 200 0.85 4.97 16.88
C LEU A 200 2.02 4.73 15.92
N LEU A 201 2.04 5.41 14.79
CA LEU A 201 3.13 5.29 13.80
C LEU A 201 4.49 5.67 14.39
N GLU A 202 4.58 6.79 15.14
CA GLU A 202 5.82 7.17 15.81
C GLU A 202 6.26 6.15 16.87
N THR A 203 5.31 5.55 17.56
CA THR A 203 5.58 4.44 18.49
C THR A 203 6.12 3.22 17.76
N LEU A 204 5.48 2.82 16.66
CA LEU A 204 5.89 1.69 15.83
C LEU A 204 7.30 1.86 15.26
N LYS A 205 7.67 3.07 14.87
CA LYS A 205 9.00 3.37 14.32
C LYS A 205 10.12 3.26 15.36
N LYS A 206 9.87 3.67 16.60
CA LYS A 206 10.94 3.87 17.60
C LYS A 206 10.97 2.81 18.70
N ASN A 207 9.83 2.45 19.25
CA ASN A 207 9.75 1.72 20.51
C ASN A 207 8.70 0.60 20.54
N ALA A 208 8.17 0.17 19.40
CA ALA A 208 7.14 -0.86 19.39
C ALA A 208 7.71 -2.22 19.84
N ASP A 209 6.99 -2.86 20.73
CA ASP A 209 7.17 -4.27 21.02
C ASP A 209 6.40 -5.17 20.03
N VAL A 210 6.67 -6.45 20.09
CA VAL A 210 6.04 -7.44 19.21
C VAL A 210 4.52 -7.47 19.37
N ASP A 211 4.01 -7.28 20.58
CA ASP A 211 2.56 -7.36 20.84
C ASP A 211 1.83 -6.11 20.27
N THR A 212 2.44 -4.94 20.34
CA THR A 212 1.92 -3.72 19.68
C THR A 212 1.85 -3.89 18.17
N ILE A 213 2.91 -4.39 17.54
CA ILE A 213 2.95 -4.66 16.10
C ILE A 213 1.91 -5.72 15.71
N MET A 214 1.81 -6.80 16.50
CA MET A 214 0.78 -7.82 16.28
C MET A 214 -0.64 -7.27 16.37
N LYS A 215 -0.90 -6.37 17.30
CA LYS A 215 -2.23 -5.77 17.49
C LYS A 215 -2.58 -4.83 16.31
N THR A 216 -1.58 -4.17 15.74
CA THR A 216 -1.76 -3.21 14.64
C THR A 216 -2.01 -3.93 13.31
N PHE A 217 -1.21 -4.94 12.99
CA PHE A 217 -1.19 -5.55 11.66
C PHE A 217 -1.70 -7.01 11.63
N GLY A 218 -1.91 -7.65 12.76
CA GLY A 218 -2.30 -9.07 12.90
C GLY A 218 -3.80 -9.37 12.92
#